data_19d8e784305a05538cc87be4cb940cc9
#
_entry.id   19d8e784305a05538cc87be4cb940cc9
#
_cell.length_a   1.000
_cell.length_b   1.000
_cell.length_c   1.000
_cell.angle_alpha   90.00
_cell.angle_beta   90.00
_cell.angle_gamma   90.00
#
_symmetry.space_group_name_H-M   'P 1'
#
loop_
_entity.id
_entity.type
_entity.pdbx_description
1 polymer ?
#
loop_
_entity_poly.entity_id
_entity_poly.type
_entity_poly.pdbx_seq_one_letter_code
_entity_poly.pdbx_strand_id
1 'polypeptide(L)'
;MPSLEERIATLETRLDVAESTLAIERLKAEYAARVDARHAHLSGGTPDPAHVSAMAARVAELFTEDAVWDGGPSLGVARGRAAIRDRLANPTVRWAWHFFLKPRITVQGDFAEGTWDIFSPCTLQDGSQRWMVGVETDTYQRVDGIWLHASMQLETVMLASFEEGWSGGVS
;
A
#
# COMPACT_ATOMS: atom_id res chain seq x y z
N MET A 1 -17.44 14.73 -38.45
CA MET A 1 -16.25 13.94 -38.07
C MET A 1 -15.34 14.84 -37.24
N PRO A 2 -14.75 14.37 -36.14
CA PRO A 2 -13.83 15.18 -35.35
C PRO A 2 -12.60 15.57 -36.18
N SER A 3 -12.08 16.77 -35.98
CA SER A 3 -10.86 17.28 -36.63
C SER A 3 -9.62 16.45 -36.21
N LEU A 4 -8.50 16.62 -36.91
CA LEU A 4 -7.26 15.97 -36.51
C LEU A 4 -6.79 16.44 -35.14
N GLU A 5 -6.94 17.71 -34.81
CA GLU A 5 -6.60 18.32 -33.52
C GLU A 5 -7.43 17.72 -32.38
N GLU A 6 -8.75 17.59 -32.56
CA GLU A 6 -9.62 16.94 -31.57
C GLU A 6 -9.27 15.47 -31.35
N ARG A 7 -8.86 14.78 -32.41
CA ARG A 7 -8.39 13.37 -32.28
C ARG A 7 -7.06 13.27 -31.54
N ILE A 8 -6.12 14.18 -31.79
CA ILE A 8 -4.85 14.25 -31.08
C ILE A 8 -5.10 14.50 -29.60
N ALA A 9 -5.88 15.55 -29.23
CA ALA A 9 -6.19 15.85 -27.85
C ALA A 9 -6.85 14.66 -27.11
N THR A 10 -7.73 13.94 -27.82
CA THR A 10 -8.36 12.73 -27.24
C THR A 10 -7.32 11.62 -27.01
N LEU A 11 -6.37 11.42 -27.90
CA LEU A 11 -5.32 10.41 -27.77
C LEU A 11 -4.35 10.79 -26.65
N GLU A 12 -3.96 12.06 -26.54
CA GLU A 12 -3.10 12.56 -25.45
C GLU A 12 -3.75 12.34 -24.08
N THR A 13 -5.05 12.65 -23.93
CA THR A 13 -5.78 12.38 -22.69
C THR A 13 -5.82 10.88 -22.36
N ARG A 14 -6.07 10.03 -23.35
CA ARG A 14 -6.08 8.57 -23.14
C ARG A 14 -4.70 8.03 -22.80
N LEU A 15 -3.66 8.58 -23.39
CA LEU A 15 -2.27 8.22 -23.09
C LEU A 15 -1.91 8.60 -21.64
N ASP A 16 -2.24 9.84 -21.22
CA ASP A 16 -2.00 10.30 -19.84
C ASP A 16 -2.69 9.38 -18.81
N VAL A 17 -3.94 8.98 -19.07
CA VAL A 17 -4.66 8.03 -18.18
C VAL A 17 -3.94 6.67 -18.14
N ALA A 18 -3.49 6.14 -19.28
CA ALA A 18 -2.81 4.85 -19.33
C ALA A 18 -1.45 4.89 -18.62
N GLU A 19 -0.65 5.93 -18.86
CA GLU A 19 0.65 6.12 -18.22
C GLU A 19 0.50 6.34 -16.70
N SER A 20 -0.51 7.12 -16.28
CA SER A 20 -0.82 7.33 -14.87
C SER A 20 -1.24 6.03 -14.17
N THR A 21 -2.06 5.21 -14.81
CA THR A 21 -2.45 3.90 -14.29
C THR A 21 -1.23 3.02 -14.05
N LEU A 22 -0.33 2.91 -15.04
CA LEU A 22 0.92 2.15 -14.90
C LEU A 22 1.85 2.73 -13.82
N ALA A 23 1.91 4.06 -13.68
CA ALA A 23 2.71 4.71 -12.65
C ALA A 23 2.17 4.40 -11.24
N ILE A 24 0.84 4.39 -11.05
CA ILE A 24 0.20 4.03 -9.78
C ILE A 24 0.40 2.54 -9.45
N GLU A 25 0.32 1.65 -10.44
CA GLU A 25 0.64 0.23 -10.22
C GLU A 25 2.10 0.03 -9.78
N ARG A 26 3.05 0.76 -10.38
CA ARG A 26 4.46 0.75 -9.96
C ARG A 26 4.65 1.33 -8.57
N LEU A 27 3.96 2.43 -8.24
CA LEU A 27 3.97 3.03 -6.91
C LEU A 27 3.51 2.02 -5.85
N LYS A 28 2.42 1.29 -6.12
CA LYS A 28 1.90 0.25 -5.21
C LYS A 28 2.86 -0.92 -5.05
N ALA A 29 3.48 -1.37 -6.14
CA ALA A 29 4.50 -2.42 -6.09
C ALA A 29 5.75 -1.97 -5.30
N GLU A 30 6.18 -0.72 -5.47
CA GLU A 30 7.31 -0.15 -4.72
C GLU A 30 6.96 -0.01 -3.24
N TYR A 31 5.72 0.40 -2.91
CA TYR A 31 5.23 0.40 -1.53
C TYR A 31 5.35 -0.98 -0.90
N ALA A 32 4.81 -2.03 -1.54
CA ALA A 32 4.91 -3.40 -1.06
C ALA A 32 6.38 -3.82 -0.83
N ALA A 33 7.24 -3.60 -1.81
CA ALA A 33 8.65 -3.97 -1.73
C ALA A 33 9.37 -3.27 -0.57
N ARG A 34 9.13 -1.96 -0.37
CA ARG A 34 9.75 -1.20 0.73
C ARG A 34 9.19 -1.56 2.10
N VAL A 35 7.88 -1.84 2.18
CA VAL A 35 7.24 -2.30 3.43
C VAL A 35 7.78 -3.66 3.84
N ASP A 36 7.91 -4.60 2.89
CA ASP A 36 8.43 -5.93 3.14
C ASP A 36 9.92 -5.91 3.51
N ALA A 37 10.70 -5.02 2.89
CA ALA A 37 12.11 -4.85 3.19
C ALA A 37 12.40 -4.39 4.64
N ARG A 38 11.40 -3.90 5.40
CA ARG A 38 11.55 -3.59 6.84
C ARG A 38 11.76 -4.83 7.69
N HIS A 39 11.26 -5.97 7.22
CA HIS A 39 11.35 -7.23 7.94
C HIS A 39 12.68 -7.91 7.60
N ALA A 40 13.36 -8.47 8.61
CA ALA A 40 14.52 -9.29 8.34
C ALA A 40 14.12 -10.50 7.48
N HIS A 41 15.02 -10.89 6.58
CA HIS A 41 14.83 -12.09 5.78
C HIS A 41 14.35 -13.28 6.65
N LEU A 42 13.65 -14.21 6.02
CA LEU A 42 13.06 -15.44 6.58
C LEU A 42 13.97 -16.28 7.52
N SER A 43 15.21 -15.89 7.74
CA SER A 43 16.17 -16.51 8.63
C SER A 43 15.88 -16.39 10.14
N GLY A 44 14.72 -15.83 10.52
CA GLY A 44 14.23 -15.88 11.90
C GLY A 44 14.86 -14.88 12.89
N GLY A 45 15.66 -13.92 12.42
CA GLY A 45 16.23 -12.86 13.25
C GLY A 45 15.23 -11.75 13.58
N THR A 46 15.48 -11.02 14.68
CA THR A 46 14.81 -9.75 14.93
C THR A 46 15.42 -8.69 14.00
N PRO A 47 14.61 -7.90 13.26
CA PRO A 47 15.13 -6.84 12.43
C PRO A 47 15.93 -5.83 13.25
N ASP A 48 17.06 -5.35 12.71
CA ASP A 48 17.79 -4.24 13.30
C ASP A 48 16.91 -2.99 13.33
N PRO A 49 16.68 -2.36 14.49
CA PRO A 49 15.84 -1.16 14.62
C PRO A 49 16.29 0.00 13.71
N ALA A 50 17.59 0.16 13.47
CA ALA A 50 18.13 1.18 12.58
C ALA A 50 17.74 0.88 11.13
N HIS A 51 17.79 -0.38 10.71
CA HIS A 51 17.32 -0.80 9.39
C HIS A 51 15.81 -0.58 9.21
N VAL A 52 15.00 -0.97 10.20
CA VAL A 52 13.54 -0.74 10.17
C VAL A 52 13.22 0.74 10.02
N SER A 53 13.89 1.59 10.81
CA SER A 53 13.71 3.05 10.76
C SER A 53 14.11 3.63 9.40
N ALA A 54 15.22 3.20 8.83
CA ALA A 54 15.67 3.63 7.51
C ALA A 54 14.68 3.23 6.41
N MET A 55 14.16 1.99 6.45
CA MET A 55 13.16 1.53 5.49
C MET A 55 11.82 2.25 5.67
N ALA A 56 11.39 2.51 6.91
CA ALA A 56 10.19 3.28 7.19
C ALA A 56 10.25 4.71 6.60
N ALA A 57 11.43 5.35 6.67
CA ALA A 57 11.65 6.65 6.04
C ALA A 57 11.47 6.56 4.51
N ARG A 58 12.05 5.54 3.87
CA ARG A 58 11.90 5.32 2.43
C ARG A 58 10.46 4.99 2.00
N VAL A 59 9.70 4.28 2.83
CA VAL A 59 8.26 4.05 2.57
C VAL A 59 7.50 5.37 2.64
N ALA A 60 7.78 6.20 3.65
CA ALA A 60 7.09 7.48 3.85
C ALA A 60 7.26 8.45 2.67
N GLU A 61 8.38 8.36 1.92
CA GLU A 61 8.61 9.16 0.70
C GLU A 61 7.57 8.90 -0.41
N LEU A 62 6.88 7.77 -0.37
CA LEU A 62 5.83 7.41 -1.33
C LEU A 62 4.47 8.07 -1.04
N PHE A 63 4.39 8.89 0.00
CA PHE A 63 3.17 9.57 0.46
C PHE A 63 3.26 11.08 0.29
N THR A 64 2.10 11.73 0.09
CA THR A 64 2.00 13.20 0.19
C THR A 64 2.31 13.66 1.62
N GLU A 65 2.64 14.96 1.80
CA GLU A 65 2.98 15.51 3.12
C GLU A 65 1.84 15.36 4.14
N ASP A 66 0.60 15.47 3.69
CA ASP A 66 -0.64 15.43 4.47
C ASP A 66 -1.37 14.08 4.39
N ALA A 67 -0.75 13.07 3.81
CA ALA A 67 -1.36 11.76 3.57
C ALA A 67 -1.95 11.13 4.83
N VAL A 68 -2.97 10.29 4.64
CA VAL A 68 -3.58 9.49 5.70
C VAL A 68 -3.33 8.01 5.44
N TRP A 69 -2.71 7.33 6.38
CA TRP A 69 -2.59 5.87 6.40
C TRP A 69 -3.51 5.32 7.49
N ASP A 70 -4.48 4.51 7.10
CA ASP A 70 -5.46 3.88 7.98
C ASP A 70 -5.36 2.36 7.84
N GLY A 71 -4.75 1.72 8.83
CA GLY A 71 -4.61 0.26 8.91
C GLY A 71 -5.82 -0.42 9.58
N GLY A 72 -6.92 0.28 9.75
CA GLY A 72 -8.12 -0.21 10.43
C GLY A 72 -7.95 -0.32 11.95
N PRO A 73 -8.91 -0.95 12.64
CA PRO A 73 -8.95 -1.00 14.10
C PRO A 73 -7.71 -1.63 14.74
N SER A 74 -7.09 -2.59 14.08
CA SER A 74 -5.94 -3.34 14.61
C SER A 74 -4.62 -2.59 14.48
N LEU A 75 -4.46 -1.79 13.43
CA LEU A 75 -3.19 -1.13 13.10
C LEU A 75 -3.23 0.38 13.37
N GLY A 76 -4.43 0.97 13.52
CA GLY A 76 -4.63 2.39 13.81
C GLY A 76 -4.42 3.31 12.61
N VAL A 77 -4.43 4.62 12.87
CA VAL A 77 -4.37 5.67 11.86
C VAL A 77 -3.14 6.55 12.08
N ALA A 78 -2.42 6.86 11.01
CA ALA A 78 -1.34 7.84 10.98
C ALA A 78 -1.68 8.96 10.00
N ARG A 79 -1.51 10.22 10.40
CA ARG A 79 -1.83 11.41 9.59
C ARG A 79 -0.58 12.25 9.37
N GLY A 80 -0.29 12.51 8.10
CA GLY A 80 0.92 13.18 7.63
C GLY A 80 2.11 12.23 7.50
N ARG A 81 2.97 12.51 6.53
CA ARG A 81 4.15 11.71 6.17
C ARG A 81 5.03 11.37 7.38
N ALA A 82 5.24 12.32 8.29
CA ALA A 82 6.06 12.10 9.48
C ALA A 82 5.44 11.06 10.43
N ALA A 83 4.13 11.15 10.69
CA ALA A 83 3.43 10.18 11.55
C ALA A 83 3.38 8.79 10.88
N ILE A 84 3.23 8.73 9.56
CA ILE A 84 3.29 7.47 8.78
C ILE A 84 4.68 6.83 8.94
N ARG A 85 5.76 7.60 8.77
CA ARG A 85 7.12 7.11 9.01
C ARG A 85 7.27 6.54 10.41
N ASP A 86 6.85 7.27 11.44
CA ASP A 86 6.99 6.88 12.84
C ASP A 86 6.16 5.62 13.14
N ARG A 87 4.95 5.51 12.56
CA ARG A 87 4.12 4.31 12.65
C ARG A 87 4.80 3.10 12.02
N LEU A 88 5.39 3.27 10.84
CA LEU A 88 6.07 2.20 10.10
C LEU A 88 7.43 1.80 10.73
N ALA A 89 8.07 2.71 11.46
CA ALA A 89 9.29 2.41 12.24
C ALA A 89 9.00 1.56 13.48
N ASN A 90 7.72 1.49 13.93
CA ASN A 90 7.28 0.69 15.08
C ASN A 90 6.24 -0.36 14.65
N PRO A 91 6.64 -1.41 13.91
CA PRO A 91 5.72 -2.39 13.36
C PRO A 91 5.05 -3.23 14.46
N THR A 92 3.74 -3.46 14.31
CA THR A 92 2.95 -4.33 15.20
C THR A 92 3.12 -5.81 14.88
N VAL A 93 3.65 -6.12 13.70
CA VAL A 93 3.98 -7.48 13.28
C VAL A 93 5.48 -7.69 13.26
N ARG A 94 5.91 -8.91 13.61
CA ARG A 94 7.32 -9.30 13.56
C ARG A 94 7.79 -9.52 12.13
N TRP A 95 6.91 -10.04 11.29
CA TRP A 95 7.14 -10.31 9.87
C TRP A 95 5.82 -10.25 9.12
N ALA A 96 5.83 -9.75 7.88
CA ALA A 96 4.73 -9.81 6.94
C ALA A 96 5.27 -9.78 5.51
N TRP A 97 4.47 -10.29 4.58
CA TRP A 97 4.72 -10.16 3.15
C TRP A 97 3.44 -9.75 2.44
N HIS A 98 3.50 -8.73 1.60
CA HIS A 98 2.31 -8.11 1.02
C HIS A 98 2.16 -8.44 -0.47
N PHE A 99 1.00 -8.99 -0.82
CA PHE A 99 0.57 -9.20 -2.20
C PHE A 99 -0.62 -8.31 -2.47
N PHE A 100 -0.46 -7.31 -3.33
CA PHE A 100 -1.56 -6.48 -3.82
C PHE A 100 -2.00 -6.99 -5.18
N LEU A 101 -3.30 -7.30 -5.29
CA LEU A 101 -3.90 -8.03 -6.40
C LEU A 101 -5.11 -7.27 -6.95
N LYS A 102 -5.55 -7.62 -8.16
CA LYS A 102 -6.76 -7.12 -8.82
C LYS A 102 -6.90 -5.59 -8.79
N PRO A 103 -5.93 -4.83 -9.31
CA PRO A 103 -6.02 -3.38 -9.35
C PRO A 103 -7.27 -2.90 -10.07
N ARG A 104 -7.98 -1.97 -9.45
CA ARG A 104 -9.05 -1.19 -10.06
C ARG A 104 -8.73 0.27 -9.84
N ILE A 105 -8.25 0.95 -10.87
CA ILE A 105 -7.72 2.31 -10.80
C ILE A 105 -8.54 3.22 -11.71
N THR A 106 -8.97 4.36 -11.19
CA THR A 106 -9.64 5.42 -11.93
C THR A 106 -8.85 6.72 -11.80
N VAL A 107 -8.40 7.27 -12.93
CA VAL A 107 -7.59 8.49 -13.00
C VAL A 107 -8.44 9.65 -13.46
N GLN A 108 -8.34 10.81 -12.79
CA GLN A 108 -9.02 12.06 -13.11
C GLN A 108 -8.03 13.23 -12.95
N GLY A 109 -7.32 13.57 -14.04
CA GLY A 109 -6.28 14.59 -14.02
C GLY A 109 -5.14 14.21 -13.07
N ASP A 110 -4.87 15.05 -12.07
CA ASP A 110 -3.81 14.84 -11.07
C ASP A 110 -4.28 14.07 -9.83
N PHE A 111 -5.49 13.51 -9.86
CA PHE A 111 -6.05 12.68 -8.80
C PHE A 111 -6.42 11.30 -9.34
N ALA A 112 -6.31 10.29 -8.49
CA ALA A 112 -6.78 8.95 -8.81
C ALA A 112 -7.26 8.22 -7.56
N GLU A 113 -8.14 7.25 -7.78
CA GLU A 113 -8.59 6.28 -6.79
C GLU A 113 -8.19 4.88 -7.23
N GLY A 114 -7.81 4.03 -6.27
CA GLY A 114 -7.47 2.64 -6.53
C GLY A 114 -8.00 1.72 -5.45
N THR A 115 -8.45 0.52 -5.86
CA THR A 115 -8.84 -0.54 -4.94
C THR A 115 -8.02 -1.78 -5.23
N TRP A 116 -7.52 -2.42 -4.20
CA TRP A 116 -6.65 -3.58 -4.25
C TRP A 116 -7.15 -4.66 -3.32
N ASP A 117 -7.19 -5.90 -3.78
CA ASP A 117 -7.27 -7.02 -2.85
C ASP A 117 -5.88 -7.23 -2.25
N ILE A 118 -5.78 -7.37 -0.94
CA ILE A 118 -4.52 -7.67 -0.26
C ILE A 118 -4.56 -9.07 0.35
N PHE A 119 -3.49 -9.82 0.14
CA PHE A 119 -3.17 -11.05 0.86
C PHE A 119 -1.82 -10.87 1.55
N SER A 120 -1.75 -11.10 2.85
CA SER A 120 -0.52 -10.94 3.61
C SER A 120 -0.39 -12.01 4.70
N PRO A 121 0.39 -13.07 4.47
CA PRO A 121 0.82 -13.93 5.56
C PRO A 121 1.69 -13.12 6.52
N CYS A 122 1.46 -13.25 7.82
CA CYS A 122 2.22 -12.51 8.81
C CYS A 122 2.49 -13.30 10.08
N THR A 123 3.52 -12.88 10.82
CA THR A 123 3.84 -13.35 12.16
C THR A 123 3.70 -12.18 13.13
N LEU A 124 2.87 -12.34 14.15
CA LEU A 124 2.66 -11.33 15.18
C LEU A 124 3.86 -11.28 16.15
N GLN A 125 3.88 -10.29 17.05
CA GLN A 125 4.97 -10.11 18.02
C GLN A 125 5.07 -11.28 19.00
N ASP A 126 3.97 -11.96 19.31
CA ASP A 126 3.91 -13.16 20.17
C ASP A 126 4.36 -14.45 19.45
N GLY A 127 4.72 -14.38 18.16
CA GLY A 127 5.13 -15.49 17.32
C GLY A 127 3.99 -16.24 16.64
N SER A 128 2.72 -15.90 16.91
CA SER A 128 1.58 -16.51 16.24
C SER A 128 1.54 -16.13 14.75
N GLN A 129 1.24 -17.10 13.90
CA GLN A 129 1.17 -16.92 12.45
C GLN A 129 -0.28 -16.71 12.00
N ARG A 130 -0.48 -15.84 11.02
CA ARG A 130 -1.81 -15.44 10.53
C ARG A 130 -1.86 -15.42 9.00
N TRP A 131 -3.03 -15.77 8.48
CA TRP A 131 -3.48 -15.44 7.14
C TRP A 131 -4.31 -14.16 7.20
N MET A 132 -3.86 -13.10 6.54
CA MET A 132 -4.61 -11.86 6.42
C MET A 132 -5.06 -11.68 4.98
N VAL A 133 -6.36 -11.44 4.82
CA VAL A 133 -6.99 -11.04 3.56
C VAL A 133 -7.77 -9.76 3.81
N GLY A 134 -7.67 -8.82 2.90
CA GLY A 134 -8.37 -7.55 3.01
C GLY A 134 -8.59 -6.87 1.67
N VAL A 135 -9.21 -5.72 1.76
CA VAL A 135 -9.35 -4.77 0.65
C VAL A 135 -8.69 -3.47 1.08
N GLU A 136 -7.86 -2.92 0.24
CA GLU A 136 -7.28 -1.61 0.45
C GLU A 136 -7.82 -0.62 -0.58
N THR A 137 -8.34 0.49 -0.09
CA THR A 137 -8.83 1.60 -0.90
C THR A 137 -7.90 2.78 -0.73
N ASP A 138 -7.31 3.22 -1.84
CA ASP A 138 -6.30 4.26 -1.87
C ASP A 138 -6.80 5.47 -2.67
N THR A 139 -6.33 6.64 -2.28
CA THR A 139 -6.33 7.81 -3.15
C THR A 139 -4.90 8.22 -3.47
N TYR A 140 -4.72 8.78 -4.65
CA TYR A 140 -3.42 9.19 -5.16
C TYR A 140 -3.47 10.63 -5.65
N GLN A 141 -2.34 11.33 -5.56
CA GLN A 141 -2.17 12.67 -6.10
C GLN A 141 -0.87 12.74 -6.89
N ARG A 142 -0.91 13.39 -8.05
CA ARG A 142 0.28 13.70 -8.85
C ARG A 142 0.83 15.06 -8.39
N VAL A 143 2.03 15.04 -7.81
CA VAL A 143 2.74 16.22 -7.31
C VAL A 143 4.04 16.34 -8.10
N ASP A 144 4.26 17.47 -8.76
CA ASP A 144 5.43 17.71 -9.61
C ASP A 144 5.67 16.59 -10.64
N GLY A 145 4.58 16.04 -11.21
CA GLY A 145 4.61 14.95 -12.19
C GLY A 145 4.80 13.55 -11.60
N ILE A 146 4.89 13.39 -10.29
CA ILE A 146 5.10 12.12 -9.60
C ILE A 146 3.82 11.72 -8.84
N TRP A 147 3.33 10.49 -9.06
CA TRP A 147 2.22 9.95 -8.31
C TRP A 147 2.65 9.51 -6.90
N LEU A 148 1.89 9.96 -5.89
CA LEU A 148 2.09 9.64 -4.47
C LEU A 148 0.78 9.15 -3.86
N HIS A 149 0.84 8.34 -2.81
CA HIS A 149 -0.32 8.00 -1.98
C HIS A 149 -0.78 9.23 -1.20
N ALA A 150 -2.03 9.66 -1.39
CA ALA A 150 -2.68 10.68 -0.59
C ALA A 150 -3.47 10.06 0.58
N SER A 151 -4.04 8.86 0.36
CA SER A 151 -4.57 8.05 1.46
C SER A 151 -4.45 6.57 1.16
N MET A 152 -4.41 5.76 2.22
CA MET A 152 -4.54 4.31 2.19
C MET A 152 -5.47 3.88 3.32
N GLN A 153 -6.46 3.04 3.02
CA GLN A 153 -7.40 2.52 3.98
C GLN A 153 -7.55 1.01 3.83
N LEU A 154 -7.17 0.28 4.87
CA LEU A 154 -7.29 -1.18 4.93
C LEU A 154 -8.60 -1.59 5.61
N GLU A 155 -9.40 -2.39 4.92
CA GLU A 155 -10.49 -3.17 5.48
C GLU A 155 -10.08 -4.65 5.54
N THR A 156 -9.92 -5.19 6.77
CA THR A 156 -9.60 -6.60 6.96
C THR A 156 -10.85 -7.44 6.78
N VAL A 157 -10.83 -8.31 5.78
CA VAL A 157 -11.92 -9.27 5.49
C VAL A 157 -11.75 -10.56 6.29
N MET A 158 -10.51 -11.00 6.47
CA MET A 158 -10.19 -12.21 7.21
C MET A 158 -8.84 -12.08 7.91
N LEU A 159 -8.79 -12.49 9.18
CA LEU A 159 -7.55 -12.69 9.93
C LEU A 159 -7.65 -14.04 10.65
N ALA A 160 -7.14 -15.09 10.03
CA ALA A 160 -7.23 -16.46 10.53
C ALA A 160 -5.89 -16.97 11.05
N SER A 161 -5.89 -17.91 12.02
CA SER A 161 -4.66 -18.57 12.44
C SER A 161 -4.10 -19.44 11.32
N PHE A 162 -2.78 -19.58 11.27
CA PHE A 162 -2.13 -20.43 10.27
C PHE A 162 -2.59 -21.90 10.38
N GLU A 163 -2.75 -22.40 11.60
CA GLU A 163 -3.09 -23.79 11.91
C GLU A 163 -4.54 -24.14 11.54
N GLU A 164 -5.48 -23.21 11.82
CA GLU A 164 -6.91 -23.41 11.56
C GLU A 164 -7.29 -23.00 10.15
N GLY A 165 -6.48 -22.13 9.53
CA GLY A 165 -6.76 -21.54 8.23
C GLY A 165 -8.12 -20.83 8.23
N TRP A 166 -8.79 -20.83 7.08
CA TRP A 166 -10.11 -20.20 6.92
C TRP A 166 -11.29 -21.08 7.35
N SER A 167 -11.04 -22.28 7.88
CA SER A 167 -12.08 -23.16 8.43
C SER A 167 -12.54 -22.76 9.84
N GLY A 168 -11.73 -21.95 10.55
CA GLY A 168 -12.02 -21.48 11.91
C GLY A 168 -13.06 -20.36 12.03
N GLY A 169 -13.67 -19.94 10.94
CA GLY A 169 -14.65 -18.86 10.90
C GLY A 169 -14.04 -17.49 10.72
N VAL A 170 -14.78 -16.62 10.05
CA VAL A 170 -14.45 -15.20 9.93
C VAL A 170 -14.92 -14.52 11.21
N SER A 171 -14.01 -14.04 12.01
CA SER A 171 -14.31 -13.24 13.22
C SER A 171 -14.34 -11.76 12.87
#